data_1510091ff6528d0478e9beedfdf9b529
#
_entry.id   1510091ff6528d0478e9beedfdf9b529
#
_cell.length_a   1.000
_cell.length_b   1.000
_cell.length_c   1.000
_cell.angle_alpha   90.00
_cell.angle_beta   90.00
_cell.angle_gamma   90.00
#
_symmetry.space_group_name_H-M   'P 1'
#
loop_
_entity.id
_entity.type
_entity.pdbx_description
1 polymer ?
#
loop_
_entity_poly.entity_id
_entity_poly.type
_entity_poly.pdbx_seq_one_letter_code
_entity_poly.pdbx_strand_id
1 'polypeptide(L)'
;MLTRDDVLSLGYLKKAVFHGSYRGMRFQMQKSSRDEETILLVYAWPEPFTFAKTADELKISQEFPFNNDGLEQSVDWLNSVHPTITKKD
;
A
#
# COMPACT_ATOMS: atom_id res chain seq x y z
N MET A 1 12.74 -6.75 4.44
CA MET A 1 12.35 -5.51 3.75
C MET A 1 11.56 -5.86 2.52
N LEU A 2 10.49 -5.12 2.25
CA LEU A 2 9.72 -5.32 1.03
C LEU A 2 10.53 -4.96 -0.21
N THR A 3 10.38 -5.74 -1.26
CA THR A 3 11.02 -5.48 -2.54
C THR A 3 9.96 -5.37 -3.63
N ARG A 4 10.38 -4.91 -4.81
CA ARG A 4 9.49 -4.80 -5.98
C ARG A 4 8.87 -6.15 -6.34
N ASP A 5 9.59 -7.26 -6.08
CA ASP A 5 9.10 -8.61 -6.38
C ASP A 5 8.05 -9.10 -5.40
N ASP A 6 7.90 -8.44 -4.25
CA ASP A 6 6.90 -8.81 -3.25
C ASP A 6 5.50 -8.28 -3.56
N VAL A 7 5.38 -7.45 -4.59
CA VAL A 7 4.10 -6.87 -5.00
C VAL A 7 3.75 -7.31 -6.41
N LEU A 8 2.46 -7.27 -6.72
CA LEU A 8 1.97 -7.74 -8.01
C LEU A 8 2.18 -6.69 -9.10
N SER A 9 2.11 -7.13 -10.34
CA SER A 9 2.31 -6.26 -11.49
C SER A 9 1.19 -5.25 -11.68
N LEU A 10 1.47 -4.20 -12.44
CA LEU A 10 0.46 -3.21 -12.82
C LEU A 10 -0.70 -3.84 -13.59
N GLY A 11 -0.42 -4.87 -14.38
CA GLY A 11 -1.47 -5.57 -15.11
C GLY A 11 -2.51 -6.20 -14.19
N TYR A 12 -2.08 -6.74 -13.06
CA TYR A 12 -2.98 -7.24 -12.05
C TYR A 12 -3.75 -6.10 -11.39
N LEU A 13 -3.06 -5.02 -11.02
CA LEU A 13 -3.65 -3.90 -10.31
C LEU A 13 -4.68 -3.13 -11.13
N LYS A 14 -4.64 -3.25 -12.46
CA LYS A 14 -5.68 -2.68 -13.32
C LYS A 14 -7.03 -3.36 -13.12
N LYS A 15 -7.04 -4.60 -12.67
CA LYS A 15 -8.25 -5.43 -12.60
C LYS A 15 -8.67 -5.79 -11.18
N ALA A 16 -7.75 -5.75 -10.23
CA ALA A 16 -8.01 -6.22 -8.87
C ALA A 16 -7.20 -5.42 -7.86
N VAL A 17 -7.68 -5.48 -6.61
CA VAL A 17 -6.98 -4.89 -5.48
C VAL A 17 -6.01 -5.92 -4.91
N PHE A 18 -4.78 -5.50 -4.65
CA PHE A 18 -3.78 -6.37 -4.02
C PHE A 18 -3.74 -6.12 -2.53
N HIS A 19 -3.88 -7.18 -1.76
CA HIS A 19 -3.72 -7.14 -0.30
C HIS A 19 -2.48 -7.93 0.06
N GLY A 20 -1.64 -7.36 0.92
CA GLY A 20 -0.45 -8.02 1.39
C GLY A 20 -0.18 -7.72 2.85
N SER A 21 0.83 -8.41 3.40
CA SER A 21 1.28 -8.16 4.76
C SER A 21 2.79 -8.32 4.84
N TYR A 22 3.39 -7.60 5.77
CA TYR A 22 4.83 -7.64 5.98
C TYR A 22 5.12 -7.32 7.45
N ARG A 23 5.57 -8.33 8.19
CA ARG A 23 6.08 -8.22 9.57
C ARG A 23 5.25 -7.31 10.48
N GLY A 24 3.95 -7.59 10.59
CA GLY A 24 3.04 -6.83 11.45
C GLY A 24 2.37 -5.64 10.79
N MET A 25 2.68 -5.36 9.54
CA MET A 25 2.03 -4.33 8.75
C MET A 25 1.22 -4.98 7.64
N ARG A 26 -0.01 -4.50 7.44
CA ARG A 26 -0.83 -4.89 6.30
C ARG A 26 -0.90 -3.73 5.33
N PHE A 27 -1.02 -4.03 4.05
CA PHE A 27 -1.13 -2.98 3.05
C PHE A 27 -2.07 -3.40 1.93
N GLN A 28 -2.60 -2.40 1.24
CA GLN A 28 -3.52 -2.60 0.12
C GLN A 28 -3.11 -1.64 -1.00
N MET A 29 -3.03 -2.17 -2.21
CA MET A 29 -2.71 -1.39 -3.40
C MET A 29 -3.84 -1.51 -4.39
N GLN A 30 -4.25 -0.40 -4.99
CA GLN A 30 -5.34 -0.41 -5.96
C GLN A 30 -5.18 0.72 -6.97
N LYS A 31 -5.78 0.51 -8.14
CA LYS A 31 -5.89 1.56 -9.13
C LYS A 31 -6.99 2.52 -8.67
N SER A 32 -6.73 3.82 -8.79
CA SER A 32 -7.72 4.83 -8.50
C SER A 32 -7.62 5.92 -9.56
N SER A 33 -8.47 6.92 -9.48
CA SER A 33 -8.40 8.05 -10.39
C SER A 33 -8.54 9.35 -9.60
N ARG A 34 -7.85 10.37 -10.06
CA ARG A 34 -7.91 11.69 -9.47
C ARG A 34 -7.74 12.71 -10.58
N ASP A 35 -8.73 13.61 -10.72
CA ASP A 35 -8.71 14.64 -11.77
C ASP A 35 -8.46 14.05 -13.16
N GLU A 36 -9.15 12.93 -13.44
CA GLU A 36 -9.07 12.19 -14.70
C GLU A 36 -7.76 11.45 -14.93
N GLU A 37 -6.84 11.49 -13.97
CA GLU A 37 -5.60 10.73 -14.04
C GLU A 37 -5.72 9.41 -13.28
N THR A 38 -5.12 8.38 -13.84
CA THR A 38 -5.03 7.07 -13.16
C THR A 38 -3.86 7.12 -12.21
N ILE A 39 -4.11 6.76 -10.95
CA ILE A 39 -3.09 6.75 -9.91
C ILE A 39 -3.06 5.39 -9.22
N LEU A 40 -1.96 5.13 -8.53
CA LEU A 40 -1.81 3.98 -7.64
C LEU A 40 -2.05 4.47 -6.22
N LEU A 41 -3.10 3.95 -5.60
CA LEU A 41 -3.45 4.31 -4.23
C LEU A 41 -3.03 3.17 -3.30
N VAL A 42 -2.24 3.51 -2.29
CA VAL A 42 -1.67 2.53 -1.36
C VAL A 42 -2.08 2.88 0.06
N TYR A 43 -2.60 1.90 0.78
CA TYR A 43 -2.93 2.02 2.20
C TYR A 43 -2.01 1.12 3.01
N ALA A 44 -1.75 1.52 4.26
CA ALA A 44 -1.01 0.70 5.22
C ALA A 44 -1.61 0.86 6.61
N TRP A 45 -1.64 -0.25 7.36
CA TRP A 45 -2.18 -0.25 8.73
C TRP A 45 -1.56 -1.41 9.52
N PRO A 46 -1.62 -1.36 10.87
CA PRO A 46 -1.05 -2.43 11.67
C PRO A 46 -1.93 -3.69 11.69
N GLU A 47 -1.30 -4.86 11.80
CA GLU A 47 -2.01 -6.09 12.09
C GLU A 47 -2.51 -6.06 13.55
N PRO A 48 -3.53 -6.84 13.91
CA PRO A 48 -4.19 -7.90 13.12
C PRO A 48 -5.46 -7.43 12.42
N PHE A 49 -5.71 -6.15 12.36
CA PHE A 49 -6.99 -5.66 11.85
C PHE A 49 -7.10 -5.81 10.34
N THR A 50 -8.34 -6.02 9.86
CA THR A 50 -8.63 -5.95 8.43
C THR A 50 -8.81 -4.48 8.05
N PHE A 51 -8.80 -4.19 6.75
CA PHE A 51 -9.01 -2.83 6.25
C PHE A 51 -10.32 -2.24 6.81
N ALA A 52 -11.41 -3.02 6.74
CA ALA A 52 -12.72 -2.55 7.17
C ALA A 52 -12.82 -2.31 8.68
N LYS A 53 -12.06 -3.07 9.48
CA LYS A 53 -12.11 -2.97 10.94
C LYS A 53 -11.07 -2.04 11.53
N THR A 54 -10.17 -1.52 10.71
CA THR A 54 -9.13 -0.61 11.18
C THR A 54 -9.70 0.81 11.24
N ALA A 55 -9.52 1.51 12.35
CA ALA A 55 -9.92 2.89 12.46
C ALA A 55 -9.16 3.75 11.45
N ASP A 56 -9.82 4.76 10.87
CA ASP A 56 -9.21 5.61 9.85
C ASP A 56 -7.92 6.26 10.34
N GLU A 57 -7.83 6.60 11.61
CA GLU A 57 -6.64 7.21 12.20
C GLU A 57 -5.44 6.27 12.25
N LEU A 58 -5.68 4.95 12.15
CA LEU A 58 -4.62 3.95 12.11
C LEU A 58 -4.21 3.58 10.68
N LYS A 59 -5.00 3.96 9.70
CA LYS A 59 -4.70 3.74 8.29
C LYS A 59 -4.02 4.96 7.73
N ILE A 60 -2.91 4.75 7.04
CA ILE A 60 -2.26 5.82 6.30
C ILE A 60 -2.30 5.47 4.82
N SER A 61 -2.28 6.47 3.98
CA SER A 61 -2.36 6.26 2.54
C SER A 61 -1.48 7.25 1.81
N GLN A 62 -1.09 6.86 0.60
CA GLN A 62 -0.30 7.71 -0.27
C GLN A 62 -0.66 7.39 -1.71
N GLU A 63 -0.61 8.41 -2.56
CA GLU A 63 -0.87 8.28 -3.98
C GLU A 63 0.45 8.30 -4.75
N PHE A 64 0.54 7.48 -5.79
CA PHE A 64 1.72 7.38 -6.65
C PHE A 64 1.27 7.32 -8.10
N PRO A 65 2.13 7.69 -9.06
CA PRO A 65 1.78 7.52 -10.47
C PRO A 65 1.56 6.04 -10.79
N PHE A 66 0.61 5.76 -11.68
CA PHE A 66 0.27 4.37 -12.04
C PHE A 66 1.21 3.89 -13.15
N ASN A 67 2.45 3.61 -12.76
CA ASN A 67 3.51 3.11 -13.64
C ASN A 67 4.53 2.35 -12.81
N ASN A 68 5.57 1.81 -13.45
CA ASN A 68 6.59 1.05 -12.74
C ASN A 68 7.34 1.87 -11.70
N ASP A 69 7.62 3.13 -12.01
CA ASP A 69 8.29 4.03 -11.05
C ASP A 69 7.41 4.25 -9.83
N GLY A 70 6.11 4.47 -10.03
CA GLY A 70 5.17 4.64 -8.94
C GLY A 70 5.08 3.40 -8.07
N LEU A 71 5.13 2.22 -8.69
CA LEU A 71 5.09 0.97 -7.96
C LEU A 71 6.35 0.79 -7.09
N GLU A 72 7.52 1.14 -7.62
CA GLU A 72 8.75 1.12 -6.83
C GLU A 72 8.72 2.14 -5.69
N GLN A 73 8.20 3.33 -5.97
CA GLN A 73 8.02 4.36 -4.93
C GLN A 73 7.08 3.89 -3.83
N SER A 74 6.03 3.15 -4.19
CA SER A 74 5.10 2.63 -3.20
C SER A 74 5.76 1.60 -2.29
N VAL A 75 6.62 0.75 -2.84
CA VAL A 75 7.38 -0.22 -2.04
C VAL A 75 8.32 0.52 -1.09
N ASP A 76 9.03 1.52 -1.56
CA ASP A 76 9.92 2.33 -0.72
C ASP A 76 9.14 3.03 0.38
N TRP A 77 7.96 3.56 0.05
CA TRP A 77 7.10 4.21 1.02
C TRP A 77 6.65 3.22 2.11
N LEU A 78 6.22 2.02 1.70
CA LEU A 78 5.81 0.99 2.66
C LEU A 78 6.95 0.62 3.60
N ASN A 79 8.18 0.51 3.08
CA ASN A 79 9.35 0.27 3.91
C ASN A 79 9.61 1.42 4.87
N SER A 80 9.38 2.65 4.45
CA SER A 80 9.63 3.83 5.29
C SER A 80 8.60 3.97 6.41
N VAL A 81 7.34 3.60 6.17
CA VAL A 81 6.28 3.72 7.17
C VAL A 81 6.17 2.50 8.07
N HIS A 82 6.76 1.38 7.67
CA HIS A 82 6.69 0.13 8.43
C HIS A 82 7.10 0.29 9.89
N PRO A 83 8.25 0.91 10.22
CA PRO A 83 8.62 1.08 11.63
C PRO A 83 7.62 1.90 12.44
N THR A 84 7.00 2.89 11.81
CA THR A 84 5.99 3.72 12.47
C THR A 84 4.71 2.93 12.74
N ILE A 85 4.27 2.15 11.75
CA ILE A 85 3.04 1.36 11.86
C ILE A 85 3.19 0.23 12.90
N THR A 86 4.35 -0.42 12.92
CA THR A 86 4.58 -1.59 13.78
C THR A 86 5.22 -1.23 15.11
N LYS A 87 5.48 0.03 15.34
CA LYS A 87 6.08 0.47 16.60
C LYS A 87 5.18 0.11 17.78
N LYS A 88 5.79 -0.50 18.80
CA LYS A 88 5.10 -0.79 20.05
C LYS A 88 5.67 0.12 21.13
N ASP A 89 4.77 0.71 21.85
CA ASP A 89 5.14 1.55 22.99
C ASP A 89 5.43 0.72 24.24
#